data_ddf4f58deaac266e8eecdb98b1609b08
#
_entry.id   ddf4f58deaac266e8eecdb98b1609b08
#
_cell.length_a   1.000
_cell.length_b   1.000
_cell.length_c   1.000
_cell.angle_alpha   90.00
_cell.angle_beta   90.00
_cell.angle_gamma   90.00
#
_symmetry.space_group_name_H-M   'P 1'
#
loop_
_entity.id
_entity.type
_entity.pdbx_description
1 polymer ?
#
loop_
_entity_poly.entity_id
_entity_poly.type
_entity_poly.pdbx_seq_one_letter_code
_entity_poly.pdbx_strand_id
1 'polypeptide(L)'
;MADEPLFRTAIGPLIPYEPGKPVEEVQRELGLERVVKLASNEGQFGPFPEALEAIARGAPDLNRYPDGGAYRLRTALAEKHGVEFENVAVAAGADAVVMYLSLAVLDPGDDIVCGWPSFPSYVLDAIKLGAEPKRVPLTDHSYDVQRVLGEIGPRTKIVYLCNPNNPTGKMISRADVEAYFDRVPRHVLTVLDEAYFEYVDERGYPDGVEEHVKAGRRILVLRTFSKIYGLAGLRVGYGIGPADV
;
A
#
# COMPACT_ATOMS: atom_id res chain seq x y z
N MET A 1 -35.41 16.69 -20.48
CA MET A 1 -34.71 15.46 -20.04
C MET A 1 -33.63 15.95 -19.09
N ALA A 2 -33.64 15.54 -17.83
CA ALA A 2 -32.53 15.85 -16.96
C ALA A 2 -31.29 15.14 -17.54
N ASP A 3 -30.20 15.88 -17.75
CA ASP A 3 -28.96 15.30 -18.22
C ASP A 3 -28.54 14.20 -17.22
N GLU A 4 -28.48 12.95 -17.70
CA GLU A 4 -27.89 11.88 -16.88
C GLU A 4 -26.44 12.25 -16.53
N PRO A 5 -26.03 12.07 -15.27
CA PRO A 5 -24.68 12.46 -14.87
C PRO A 5 -23.65 11.66 -15.67
N LEU A 6 -22.70 12.36 -16.29
CA LEU A 6 -21.60 11.76 -17.06
C LEU A 6 -20.73 10.82 -16.20
N PHE A 7 -20.57 11.15 -14.92
CA PHE A 7 -19.72 10.40 -14.01
C PHE A 7 -20.53 9.37 -13.21
N ARG A 8 -19.84 8.28 -12.83
CA ARG A 8 -20.42 7.28 -11.92
C ARG A 8 -20.90 7.96 -10.62
N THR A 9 -22.05 7.56 -10.12
CA THR A 9 -22.66 8.12 -8.89
C THR A 9 -21.70 8.04 -7.69
N ALA A 10 -20.89 6.99 -7.61
CA ALA A 10 -19.90 6.79 -6.57
C ALA A 10 -18.78 7.85 -6.55
N ILE A 11 -18.53 8.55 -7.66
CA ILE A 11 -17.49 9.58 -7.76
C ILE A 11 -17.93 10.92 -7.15
N GLY A 12 -19.24 11.23 -7.19
CA GLY A 12 -19.76 12.51 -6.73
C GLY A 12 -19.39 12.91 -5.31
N PRO A 13 -19.47 12.02 -4.31
CA PRO A 13 -19.13 12.33 -2.92
C PRO A 13 -17.63 12.25 -2.58
N LEU A 14 -16.77 11.90 -3.54
CA LEU A 14 -15.33 11.78 -3.27
C LEU A 14 -14.70 13.14 -3.01
N ILE A 15 -14.01 13.25 -1.90
CA ILE A 15 -13.10 14.36 -1.62
C ILE A 15 -11.73 13.96 -2.16
N PRO A 16 -11.17 14.70 -3.15
CA PRO A 16 -9.85 14.40 -3.67
C PRO A 16 -8.79 14.42 -2.57
N TYR A 17 -7.85 13.50 -2.65
CA TYR A 17 -6.66 13.56 -1.80
C TYR A 17 -5.83 14.80 -2.19
N GLU A 18 -5.53 15.64 -1.20
CA GLU A 18 -4.63 16.79 -1.38
C GLU A 18 -3.20 16.35 -1.04
N PRO A 19 -2.32 16.19 -2.05
CA PRO A 19 -0.92 15.90 -1.80
C PRO A 19 -0.22 17.09 -1.14
N GLY A 20 0.86 16.82 -0.39
CA GLY A 20 1.70 17.89 0.14
C GLY A 20 2.26 18.77 -1.00
N LYS A 21 2.25 20.10 -0.81
CA LYS A 21 2.74 21.06 -1.80
C LYS A 21 4.20 20.79 -2.20
N PRO A 22 4.55 20.90 -3.49
CA PRO A 22 5.94 20.87 -3.94
C PRO A 22 6.77 22.00 -3.29
N VAL A 23 8.06 21.74 -3.04
CA VAL A 23 8.97 22.75 -2.46
C VAL A 23 9.03 24.01 -3.31
N GLU A 24 9.12 23.84 -4.63
CA GLU A 24 9.22 24.95 -5.60
C GLU A 24 7.94 25.81 -5.63
N GLU A 25 6.78 25.21 -5.37
CA GLU A 25 5.52 25.96 -5.27
C GLU A 25 5.52 26.87 -4.05
N VAL A 26 5.90 26.33 -2.88
CA VAL A 26 6.01 27.10 -1.64
C VAL A 26 7.06 28.22 -1.76
N GLN A 27 8.20 27.93 -2.39
CA GLN A 27 9.24 28.92 -2.66
C GLN A 27 8.71 30.07 -3.51
N ARG A 28 7.98 29.78 -4.59
CA ARG A 28 7.39 30.82 -5.46
C ARG A 28 6.31 31.64 -4.76
N GLU A 29 5.43 30.98 -4.00
CA GLU A 29 4.32 31.65 -3.30
C GLU A 29 4.79 32.60 -2.19
N LEU A 30 5.82 32.18 -1.45
CA LEU A 30 6.26 32.88 -0.25
C LEU A 30 7.58 33.63 -0.41
N GLY A 31 8.22 33.56 -1.58
CA GLY A 31 9.50 34.23 -1.85
C GLY A 31 10.65 33.64 -1.00
N LEU A 32 10.63 32.38 -0.64
CA LEU A 32 11.63 31.76 0.22
C LEU A 32 12.74 31.10 -0.61
N GLU A 33 14.00 31.33 -0.22
CA GLU A 33 15.15 30.65 -0.84
C GLU A 33 15.28 29.19 -0.38
N ARG A 34 14.89 28.90 0.87
CA ARG A 34 15.01 27.56 1.46
C ARG A 34 13.69 27.13 2.10
N VAL A 35 13.26 25.92 1.75
CA VAL A 35 12.10 25.25 2.33
C VAL A 35 12.50 23.85 2.76
N VAL A 36 12.09 23.44 3.96
CA VAL A 36 12.24 22.08 4.46
C VAL A 36 10.88 21.39 4.37
N LYS A 37 10.77 20.39 3.50
CA LYS A 37 9.56 19.59 3.34
C LYS A 37 9.57 18.42 4.33
N LEU A 38 8.62 18.42 5.26
CA LEU A 38 8.41 17.34 6.23
C LEU A 38 7.13 16.53 5.93
N ALA A 39 6.52 16.79 4.77
CA ALA A 39 5.32 16.10 4.30
C ALA A 39 5.65 15.00 3.30
N SER A 40 4.63 14.17 2.98
CA SER A 40 4.67 13.07 2.00
C SER A 40 5.55 11.88 2.39
N ASN A 41 6.16 11.88 3.58
CA ASN A 41 7.00 10.79 4.08
C ASN A 41 8.08 10.36 3.07
N GLU A 42 8.73 11.35 2.43
CA GLU A 42 9.82 11.16 1.48
C GLU A 42 11.14 10.92 2.21
N GLY A 43 12.04 10.13 1.59
CA GLY A 43 13.37 9.87 2.14
C GLY A 43 14.25 11.13 2.07
N GLN A 44 14.70 11.63 3.24
CA GLN A 44 15.51 12.85 3.35
C GLN A 44 16.95 12.71 2.84
N PHE A 45 17.46 11.48 2.73
CA PHE A 45 18.84 11.21 2.34
C PHE A 45 19.02 11.02 0.81
N GLY A 46 17.92 10.98 0.06
CA GLY A 46 17.93 10.69 -1.37
C GLY A 46 18.19 9.21 -1.69
N PRO A 47 18.29 8.89 -2.98
CA PRO A 47 18.57 7.54 -3.45
C PRO A 47 19.99 7.08 -3.11
N PHE A 48 20.19 5.77 -2.93
CA PHE A 48 21.53 5.18 -2.82
C PHE A 48 22.34 5.41 -4.11
N PRO A 49 23.67 5.62 -4.01
CA PRO A 49 24.53 5.85 -5.18
C PRO A 49 24.40 4.77 -6.25
N GLU A 50 24.32 3.51 -5.85
CA GLU A 50 24.18 2.36 -6.76
C GLU A 50 22.86 2.40 -7.55
N ALA A 51 21.79 2.92 -6.94
CA ALA A 51 20.52 3.13 -7.62
C ALA A 51 20.62 4.23 -8.69
N LEU A 52 21.28 5.34 -8.37
CA LEU A 52 21.54 6.42 -9.34
C LEU A 52 22.39 5.95 -10.53
N GLU A 53 23.43 5.17 -10.26
CA GLU A 53 24.24 4.55 -11.33
C GLU A 53 23.41 3.60 -12.20
N ALA A 54 22.52 2.80 -11.59
CA ALA A 54 21.66 1.89 -12.35
C ALA A 54 20.67 2.67 -13.26
N ILE A 55 20.11 3.77 -12.76
CA ILE A 55 19.25 4.68 -13.52
C ILE A 55 20.03 5.28 -14.70
N ALA A 56 21.24 5.79 -14.46
CA ALA A 56 22.09 6.37 -15.51
C ALA A 56 22.44 5.34 -16.59
N ARG A 57 22.74 4.09 -16.22
CA ARG A 57 22.99 3.01 -17.18
C ARG A 57 21.75 2.64 -18.01
N GLY A 58 20.56 2.74 -17.46
CA GLY A 58 19.31 2.45 -18.15
C GLY A 58 18.78 3.59 -19.01
N ALA A 59 19.22 4.83 -18.79
CA ALA A 59 18.70 6.00 -19.47
C ALA A 59 18.79 5.97 -21.00
N PRO A 60 19.85 5.43 -21.64
CA PRO A 60 19.93 5.32 -23.09
C PRO A 60 18.84 4.46 -23.75
N ASP A 61 18.20 3.56 -22.98
CA ASP A 61 17.16 2.65 -23.49
C ASP A 61 15.72 3.15 -23.24
N LEU A 62 15.55 4.38 -22.74
CA LEU A 62 14.22 4.95 -22.41
C LEU A 62 13.28 5.10 -23.62
N ASN A 63 13.80 5.01 -24.85
CA ASN A 63 13.00 5.00 -26.08
C ASN A 63 12.28 3.67 -26.33
N ARG A 64 12.49 2.66 -25.49
CA ARG A 64 11.85 1.35 -25.58
C ARG A 64 10.88 1.14 -24.45
N TYR A 65 9.79 0.43 -24.70
CA TYR A 65 8.90 0.00 -23.64
C TYR A 65 9.62 -0.96 -22.68
N PRO A 66 9.37 -0.86 -21.37
CA PRO A 66 9.88 -1.85 -20.43
C PRO A 66 9.22 -3.21 -20.66
N ASP A 67 9.85 -4.26 -20.12
CA ASP A 67 9.22 -5.57 -20.03
C ASP A 67 7.94 -5.51 -19.19
N GLY A 68 6.80 -5.77 -19.83
CA GLY A 68 5.48 -5.73 -19.18
C GLY A 68 5.31 -6.74 -18.03
N GLY A 69 6.08 -7.82 -18.05
CA GLY A 69 6.12 -8.81 -16.96
C GLY A 69 7.03 -8.43 -15.79
N ALA A 70 7.83 -7.35 -15.92
CA ALA A 70 8.85 -6.95 -14.96
C ALA A 70 9.75 -8.11 -14.51
N TYR A 71 10.11 -9.01 -15.43
CA TYR A 71 10.76 -10.30 -15.18
C TYR A 71 11.98 -10.17 -14.26
N ARG A 72 12.91 -9.27 -14.60
CA ARG A 72 14.15 -9.09 -13.82
C ARG A 72 13.88 -8.68 -12.38
N LEU A 73 12.95 -7.74 -12.17
CA LEU A 73 12.62 -7.25 -10.83
C LEU A 73 11.88 -8.31 -10.04
N ARG A 74 10.89 -8.97 -10.64
CA ARG A 74 10.13 -10.04 -9.98
C ARG A 74 11.03 -11.20 -9.59
N THR A 75 11.95 -11.63 -10.47
CA THR A 75 12.95 -12.68 -10.17
C THR A 75 13.82 -12.27 -8.98
N ALA A 76 14.37 -11.06 -8.97
CA ALA A 76 15.21 -10.57 -7.88
C ALA A 76 14.44 -10.46 -6.55
N LEU A 77 13.17 -10.06 -6.59
CA LEU A 77 12.31 -10.01 -5.40
C LEU A 77 11.94 -11.42 -4.90
N ALA A 78 11.63 -12.35 -5.80
CA ALA A 78 11.36 -13.73 -5.47
C ALA A 78 12.57 -14.38 -4.77
N GLU A 79 13.76 -14.23 -5.33
CA GLU A 79 15.02 -14.68 -4.73
C GLU A 79 15.27 -14.03 -3.36
N LYS A 80 15.12 -12.70 -3.26
CA LYS A 80 15.31 -11.95 -2.01
C LYS A 80 14.41 -12.46 -0.88
N HIS A 81 13.16 -12.77 -1.19
CA HIS A 81 12.16 -13.17 -0.21
C HIS A 81 12.00 -14.69 -0.07
N GLY A 82 12.71 -15.49 -0.90
CA GLY A 82 12.61 -16.94 -0.88
C GLY A 82 11.21 -17.44 -1.20
N VAL A 83 10.59 -16.85 -2.22
CA VAL A 83 9.26 -17.20 -2.76
C VAL A 83 9.36 -17.47 -4.25
N GLU A 84 8.29 -18.01 -4.87
CA GLU A 84 8.26 -18.26 -6.31
C GLU A 84 8.00 -16.95 -7.08
N PHE A 85 8.36 -16.94 -8.36
CA PHE A 85 8.15 -15.80 -9.26
C PHE A 85 6.68 -15.37 -9.34
N GLU A 86 5.77 -16.32 -9.31
CA GLU A 86 4.32 -16.15 -9.39
C GLU A 86 3.73 -15.48 -8.12
N ASN A 87 4.46 -15.51 -7.01
CA ASN A 87 4.06 -14.86 -5.78
C ASN A 87 4.26 -13.34 -5.79
N VAL A 88 4.96 -12.80 -6.80
CA VAL A 88 5.36 -11.38 -6.83
C VAL A 88 4.60 -10.61 -7.90
N ALA A 89 3.91 -9.55 -7.51
CA ALA A 89 3.30 -8.57 -8.39
C ALA A 89 4.01 -7.21 -8.26
N VAL A 90 4.32 -6.55 -9.38
CA VAL A 90 4.98 -5.24 -9.41
C VAL A 90 4.06 -4.21 -10.06
N ALA A 91 4.02 -3.00 -9.49
CA ALA A 91 3.20 -1.91 -10.04
C ALA A 91 3.86 -0.53 -9.81
N ALA A 92 3.18 0.52 -10.30
CA ALA A 92 3.61 1.91 -10.18
C ALA A 92 3.50 2.45 -8.74
N GLY A 93 4.24 1.84 -7.82
CA GLY A 93 4.18 2.04 -6.37
C GLY A 93 3.18 1.07 -5.71
N ALA A 94 3.29 0.91 -4.38
CA ALA A 94 2.35 0.09 -3.61
C ALA A 94 0.90 0.60 -3.74
N ASP A 95 0.70 1.89 -3.93
CA ASP A 95 -0.61 2.50 -4.19
C ASP A 95 -1.31 1.92 -5.42
N ALA A 96 -0.56 1.73 -6.52
CA ALA A 96 -1.12 1.08 -7.72
C ALA A 96 -1.45 -0.40 -7.49
N VAL A 97 -0.73 -1.11 -6.61
CA VAL A 97 -1.10 -2.47 -6.22
C VAL A 97 -2.45 -2.46 -5.48
N VAL A 98 -2.67 -1.52 -4.54
CA VAL A 98 -3.96 -1.33 -3.85
C VAL A 98 -5.09 -1.10 -4.85
N MET A 99 -4.87 -0.19 -5.82
CA MET A 99 -5.86 0.11 -6.85
C MET A 99 -6.18 -1.11 -7.73
N TYR A 100 -5.17 -1.82 -8.23
CA TYR A 100 -5.41 -3.01 -9.07
C TYR A 100 -6.08 -4.14 -8.30
N LEU A 101 -5.69 -4.34 -7.04
CA LEU A 101 -6.35 -5.30 -6.17
C LEU A 101 -7.84 -4.94 -5.98
N SER A 102 -8.11 -3.67 -5.68
CA SER A 102 -9.49 -3.19 -5.51
C SER A 102 -10.31 -3.42 -6.77
N LEU A 103 -9.76 -3.11 -7.97
CA LEU A 103 -10.40 -3.36 -9.26
C LEU A 103 -10.65 -4.85 -9.54
N ALA A 104 -9.77 -5.72 -9.06
CA ALA A 104 -9.89 -7.17 -9.30
C ALA A 104 -10.88 -7.86 -8.35
N VAL A 105 -11.13 -7.29 -7.16
CA VAL A 105 -11.80 -7.99 -6.05
C VAL A 105 -13.14 -7.39 -5.68
N LEU A 106 -13.31 -6.05 -5.84
CA LEU A 106 -14.48 -5.33 -5.32
C LEU A 106 -15.55 -5.11 -6.38
N ASP A 107 -16.76 -5.54 -6.06
CA ASP A 107 -17.99 -5.18 -6.78
C ASP A 107 -18.80 -4.14 -5.97
N PRO A 108 -19.72 -3.39 -6.62
CA PRO A 108 -20.65 -2.52 -5.91
C PRO A 108 -21.45 -3.27 -4.85
N GLY A 109 -21.41 -2.77 -3.60
CA GLY A 109 -22.08 -3.38 -2.46
C GLY A 109 -21.23 -4.32 -1.63
N ASP A 110 -20.01 -4.65 -2.07
CA ASP A 110 -18.99 -5.25 -1.21
C ASP A 110 -18.51 -4.26 -0.15
N ASP A 111 -17.78 -4.73 0.83
CA ASP A 111 -17.12 -3.87 1.80
C ASP A 111 -15.65 -4.22 2.04
N ILE A 112 -14.91 -3.21 2.48
CA ILE A 112 -13.56 -3.35 3.01
C ILE A 112 -13.54 -2.92 4.47
N VAL A 113 -12.58 -3.44 5.24
CA VAL A 113 -12.33 -2.99 6.63
C VAL A 113 -10.91 -2.47 6.77
N CYS A 114 -10.73 -1.32 7.40
CA CYS A 114 -9.41 -0.78 7.74
C CYS A 114 -9.45 0.02 9.04
N GLY A 115 -8.34 0.09 9.77
CA GLY A 115 -8.18 1.05 10.84
C GLY A 115 -8.22 2.49 10.31
N TRP A 116 -8.68 3.44 11.13
CA TRP A 116 -8.77 4.83 10.70
C TRP A 116 -8.41 5.81 11.83
N PRO A 117 -7.57 6.84 11.56
CA PRO A 117 -6.96 7.20 10.28
C PRO A 117 -5.86 6.22 9.83
N SER A 118 -5.82 5.97 8.51
CA SER A 118 -4.80 5.15 7.84
C SER A 118 -4.56 5.66 6.43
N PHE A 119 -3.88 4.87 5.57
CA PHE A 119 -3.59 5.29 4.21
C PHE A 119 -4.89 5.48 3.40
N PRO A 120 -5.11 6.68 2.84
CA PRO A 120 -6.42 7.06 2.30
C PRO A 120 -6.84 6.27 1.05
N SER A 121 -5.90 5.71 0.28
CA SER A 121 -6.23 4.98 -0.95
C SER A 121 -7.12 3.77 -0.70
N TYR A 122 -7.03 3.10 0.45
CA TYR A 122 -7.93 1.99 0.77
C TYR A 122 -9.39 2.42 0.72
N VAL A 123 -9.69 3.54 1.35
CA VAL A 123 -11.05 4.11 1.41
C VAL A 123 -11.46 4.68 0.06
N LEU A 124 -10.58 5.44 -0.59
CA LEU A 124 -10.89 6.12 -1.85
C LEU A 124 -11.16 5.11 -2.97
N ASP A 125 -10.37 4.05 -3.06
CA ASP A 125 -10.53 3.04 -4.11
C ASP A 125 -11.80 2.20 -3.89
N ALA A 126 -12.13 1.85 -2.65
CA ALA A 126 -13.41 1.21 -2.35
C ALA A 126 -14.60 2.07 -2.79
N ILE A 127 -14.63 3.36 -2.41
CA ILE A 127 -15.71 4.28 -2.79
C ILE A 127 -15.82 4.40 -4.31
N LYS A 128 -14.70 4.56 -5.03
CA LYS A 128 -14.67 4.66 -6.51
C LYS A 128 -15.37 3.46 -7.18
N LEU A 129 -15.32 2.29 -6.56
CA LEU A 129 -15.91 1.06 -7.07
C LEU A 129 -17.32 0.80 -6.58
N GLY A 130 -17.87 1.66 -5.70
CA GLY A 130 -19.19 1.50 -5.10
C GLY A 130 -19.21 0.49 -3.95
N ALA A 131 -18.04 0.16 -3.41
CA ALA A 131 -17.89 -0.63 -2.20
C ALA A 131 -17.90 0.27 -0.94
N GLU A 132 -18.26 -0.29 0.20
CA GLU A 132 -18.35 0.41 1.48
C GLU A 132 -17.03 0.29 2.26
N PRO A 133 -16.34 1.40 2.60
CA PRO A 133 -15.19 1.36 3.47
C PRO A 133 -15.62 1.44 4.94
N LYS A 134 -15.53 0.34 5.67
CA LYS A 134 -15.70 0.29 7.12
C LYS A 134 -14.42 0.76 7.82
N ARG A 135 -14.51 1.94 8.41
CA ARG A 135 -13.39 2.62 9.08
C ARG A 135 -13.44 2.37 10.58
N VAL A 136 -12.56 1.52 11.10
CA VAL A 136 -12.47 1.16 12.52
C VAL A 136 -11.60 2.19 13.24
N PRO A 137 -12.13 2.94 14.23
CA PRO A 137 -11.32 3.88 14.98
C PRO A 137 -10.14 3.20 15.66
N LEU A 138 -8.95 3.81 15.55
CA LEU A 138 -7.75 3.34 16.23
C LEU A 138 -7.90 3.47 17.75
N THR A 139 -7.25 2.59 18.50
CA THR A 139 -7.12 2.66 19.95
C THR A 139 -5.68 3.07 20.30
N ASP A 140 -5.48 4.14 21.04
CA ASP A 140 -4.16 4.71 21.36
C ASP A 140 -3.26 4.86 20.12
N HIS A 141 -3.87 5.33 19.02
CA HIS A 141 -3.22 5.52 17.70
C HIS A 141 -2.76 4.23 17.01
N SER A 142 -3.12 3.06 17.53
CA SER A 142 -2.78 1.74 16.95
C SER A 142 -4.04 1.01 16.47
N TYR A 143 -3.85 0.05 15.57
CA TYR A 143 -4.92 -0.88 15.19
C TYR A 143 -5.34 -1.72 16.41
N ASP A 144 -6.63 -1.83 16.61
CA ASP A 144 -7.26 -2.81 17.48
C ASP A 144 -7.79 -3.96 16.61
N VAL A 145 -7.02 -5.04 16.53
CA VAL A 145 -7.35 -6.16 15.63
C VAL A 145 -8.66 -6.87 16.04
N GLN A 146 -9.06 -6.79 17.31
CA GLN A 146 -10.32 -7.38 17.77
C GLN A 146 -11.51 -6.57 17.25
N ARG A 147 -11.40 -5.24 17.23
CA ARG A 147 -12.42 -4.35 16.65
C ARG A 147 -12.47 -4.51 15.13
N VAL A 148 -11.31 -4.64 14.47
CA VAL A 148 -11.25 -4.93 13.02
C VAL A 148 -11.97 -6.23 12.70
N LEU A 149 -11.71 -7.30 13.44
CA LEU A 149 -12.40 -8.59 13.28
C LEU A 149 -13.92 -8.47 13.50
N GLY A 150 -14.35 -7.62 14.44
CA GLY A 150 -15.76 -7.39 14.73
C GLY A 150 -16.56 -6.74 13.60
N GLU A 151 -15.89 -6.01 12.69
CA GLU A 151 -16.52 -5.35 11.54
C GLU A 151 -16.58 -6.22 10.28
N ILE A 152 -15.91 -7.40 10.29
CA ILE A 152 -15.91 -8.31 9.15
C ILE A 152 -17.28 -8.97 9.02
N GLY A 153 -17.89 -8.83 7.87
CA GLY A 153 -19.18 -9.43 7.51
C GLY A 153 -19.10 -10.30 6.26
N PRO A 154 -20.23 -10.85 5.83
CA PRO A 154 -20.27 -11.74 4.65
C PRO A 154 -19.94 -11.06 3.32
N ARG A 155 -20.03 -9.72 3.27
CA ARG A 155 -19.68 -8.91 2.07
C ARG A 155 -18.27 -8.34 2.15
N THR A 156 -17.55 -8.53 3.26
CA THR A 156 -16.17 -8.04 3.41
C THR A 156 -15.25 -8.85 2.50
N LYS A 157 -14.60 -8.19 1.57
CA LYS A 157 -13.65 -8.80 0.62
C LYS A 157 -12.21 -8.59 1.05
N ILE A 158 -11.90 -7.39 1.55
CA ILE A 158 -10.52 -7.00 1.88
C ILE A 158 -10.48 -6.41 3.28
N VAL A 159 -9.47 -6.81 4.05
CA VAL A 159 -9.07 -6.14 5.29
C VAL A 159 -7.68 -5.56 5.10
N TYR A 160 -7.52 -4.27 5.34
CA TYR A 160 -6.21 -3.60 5.31
C TYR A 160 -5.65 -3.44 6.72
N LEU A 161 -4.48 -3.99 6.94
CA LEU A 161 -3.66 -3.79 8.14
C LEU A 161 -2.40 -3.02 7.75
N CYS A 162 -2.34 -1.73 8.04
CA CYS A 162 -1.17 -0.90 7.76
C CYS A 162 -0.20 -1.02 8.95
N ASN A 163 0.95 -1.62 8.72
CA ASN A 163 1.89 -1.98 9.78
C ASN A 163 3.35 -1.77 9.35
N PRO A 164 4.05 -0.75 9.86
CA PRO A 164 3.55 0.34 10.73
C PRO A 164 2.51 1.24 10.07
N ASN A 165 1.57 1.75 10.88
CA ASN A 165 0.46 2.56 10.36
C ASN A 165 0.93 3.95 9.88
N ASN A 166 0.46 4.37 8.75
CA ASN A 166 0.51 5.75 8.27
C ASN A 166 -0.86 6.41 8.54
N PRO A 167 -1.00 7.50 9.35
CA PRO A 167 0.08 8.43 9.70
C PRO A 167 0.68 8.26 11.11
N THR A 168 0.23 7.30 11.91
CA THR A 168 0.52 7.29 13.36
C THR A 168 1.90 6.73 13.73
N GLY A 169 2.53 5.96 12.84
CA GLY A 169 3.80 5.28 13.09
C GLY A 169 3.71 4.10 14.07
N LYS A 170 2.51 3.81 14.58
CA LYS A 170 2.30 2.67 15.50
C LYS A 170 2.31 1.36 14.75
N MET A 171 2.85 0.32 15.38
CA MET A 171 2.85 -1.03 14.84
C MET A 171 1.78 -1.91 15.49
N ILE A 172 1.36 -2.92 14.77
CA ILE A 172 0.60 -4.07 15.27
C ILE A 172 1.64 -5.13 15.69
N SER A 173 1.52 -5.64 16.88
CA SER A 173 2.46 -6.66 17.36
C SER A 173 2.31 -7.99 16.62
N ARG A 174 3.36 -8.82 16.64
CA ARG A 174 3.30 -10.20 16.10
C ARG A 174 2.16 -11.00 16.72
N ALA A 175 1.97 -10.91 18.04
CA ALA A 175 0.92 -11.62 18.74
C ALA A 175 -0.48 -11.18 18.28
N ASP A 176 -0.68 -9.88 18.03
CA ASP A 176 -1.96 -9.37 17.54
C ASP A 176 -2.22 -9.79 16.09
N VAL A 177 -1.20 -9.78 15.23
CA VAL A 177 -1.33 -10.26 13.84
C VAL A 177 -1.63 -11.76 13.80
N GLU A 178 -0.99 -12.58 14.64
CA GLU A 178 -1.33 -13.99 14.76
C GLU A 178 -2.76 -14.19 15.25
N ALA A 179 -3.17 -13.51 16.33
CA ALA A 179 -4.52 -13.57 16.85
C ALA A 179 -5.59 -13.14 15.84
N TYR A 180 -5.25 -12.22 14.93
CA TYR A 180 -6.09 -11.85 13.80
C TYR A 180 -6.20 -13.00 12.80
N PHE A 181 -5.09 -13.59 12.37
CA PHE A 181 -5.09 -14.68 11.38
C PHE A 181 -5.72 -15.98 11.88
N ASP A 182 -5.76 -16.21 13.19
CA ASP A 182 -6.48 -17.35 13.78
C ASP A 182 -8.00 -17.23 13.66
N ARG A 183 -8.52 -16.01 13.41
CA ARG A 183 -9.96 -15.72 13.45
C ARG A 183 -10.53 -15.12 12.17
N VAL A 184 -9.69 -14.55 11.30
CA VAL A 184 -10.17 -13.97 10.03
C VAL A 184 -10.85 -15.02 9.18
N PRO A 185 -12.07 -14.75 8.63
CA PRO A 185 -12.76 -15.71 7.78
C PRO A 185 -12.00 -16.00 6.48
N ARG A 186 -12.04 -17.23 6.01
CA ARG A 186 -11.31 -17.67 4.81
C ARG A 186 -11.67 -16.95 3.51
N HIS A 187 -12.85 -16.33 3.43
CA HIS A 187 -13.28 -15.59 2.25
C HIS A 187 -12.64 -14.21 2.14
N VAL A 188 -12.05 -13.71 3.22
CA VAL A 188 -11.44 -12.38 3.29
C VAL A 188 -9.99 -12.44 2.82
N LEU A 189 -9.60 -11.52 1.95
CA LEU A 189 -8.19 -11.25 1.64
C LEU A 189 -7.65 -10.22 2.63
N THR A 190 -6.56 -10.54 3.30
CA THR A 190 -5.84 -9.58 4.14
C THR A 190 -4.75 -8.90 3.34
N VAL A 191 -4.72 -7.58 3.35
CA VAL A 191 -3.59 -6.78 2.84
C VAL A 191 -2.80 -6.28 4.03
N LEU A 192 -1.58 -6.76 4.20
CA LEU A 192 -0.64 -6.26 5.19
C LEU A 192 0.27 -5.24 4.51
N ASP A 193 0.01 -3.96 4.76
CA ASP A 193 0.79 -2.88 4.15
C ASP A 193 2.04 -2.60 5.00
N GLU A 194 3.15 -3.08 4.50
CA GLU A 194 4.48 -2.97 5.09
C GLU A 194 5.35 -1.91 4.37
N ALA A 195 4.75 -0.81 3.91
CA ALA A 195 5.48 0.25 3.23
C ALA A 195 6.64 0.86 4.06
N TYR A 196 6.61 0.67 5.36
CA TYR A 196 7.62 1.16 6.31
C TYR A 196 8.38 0.04 7.01
N PHE A 197 8.34 -1.18 6.49
CA PHE A 197 8.98 -2.38 7.06
C PHE A 197 10.44 -2.16 7.45
N GLU A 198 11.22 -1.57 6.59
CA GLU A 198 12.67 -1.41 6.76
C GLU A 198 13.05 -0.36 7.83
N TYR A 199 12.08 0.41 8.37
CA TYR A 199 12.33 1.33 9.49
C TYR A 199 12.11 0.69 10.86
N VAL A 200 11.61 -0.55 10.90
CA VAL A 200 11.27 -1.21 12.17
C VAL A 200 12.47 -1.94 12.70
N ASP A 201 12.81 -1.65 13.95
CA ASP A 201 13.87 -2.32 14.73
C ASP A 201 13.32 -3.10 15.94
N GLU A 202 12.01 -3.13 16.12
CA GLU A 202 11.33 -3.82 17.20
C GLU A 202 11.28 -5.34 16.99
N ARG A 203 11.76 -6.11 17.98
CA ARG A 203 11.82 -7.59 17.93
C ARG A 203 10.44 -8.26 17.86
N GLY A 204 9.40 -7.57 18.32
CA GLY A 204 8.01 -8.06 18.31
C GLY A 204 7.26 -7.78 17.01
N TYR A 205 7.92 -7.21 16.00
CA TYR A 205 7.29 -6.93 14.72
C TYR A 205 7.23 -8.20 13.84
N PRO A 206 6.08 -8.49 13.20
CA PRO A 206 5.95 -9.64 12.29
C PRO A 206 6.58 -9.35 10.93
N ASP A 207 7.16 -10.35 10.28
CA ASP A 207 7.45 -10.30 8.84
C ASP A 207 6.32 -10.99 8.09
N GLY A 208 5.51 -10.22 7.38
CA GLY A 208 4.33 -10.73 6.67
C GLY A 208 4.66 -11.78 5.61
N VAL A 209 5.82 -11.68 4.97
CA VAL A 209 6.25 -12.65 3.96
C VAL A 209 6.69 -13.96 4.62
N GLU A 210 7.61 -13.87 5.59
CA GLU A 210 8.15 -15.05 6.25
C GLU A 210 7.11 -15.83 7.05
N GLU A 211 6.25 -15.11 7.78
CA GLU A 211 5.35 -15.72 8.76
C GLU A 211 3.99 -16.09 8.17
N HIS A 212 3.53 -15.37 7.14
CA HIS A 212 2.15 -15.53 6.66
C HIS A 212 2.05 -15.93 5.19
N VAL A 213 2.81 -15.30 4.26
CA VAL A 213 2.78 -15.72 2.85
C VAL A 213 3.30 -17.13 2.70
N LYS A 214 4.47 -17.44 3.29
CA LYS A 214 5.07 -18.79 3.25
C LYS A 214 4.22 -19.85 3.98
N ALA A 215 3.39 -19.43 4.94
CA ALA A 215 2.41 -20.31 5.58
C ALA A 215 1.15 -20.55 4.74
N GLY A 216 1.06 -19.97 3.54
CA GLY A 216 -0.08 -20.12 2.62
C GLY A 216 -1.36 -19.45 3.10
N ARG A 217 -1.27 -18.42 3.95
CA ARG A 217 -2.44 -17.64 4.38
C ARG A 217 -2.94 -16.78 3.21
N ARG A 218 -4.23 -16.46 3.19
CA ARG A 218 -4.82 -15.58 2.18
C ARG A 218 -4.45 -14.12 2.47
N ILE A 219 -3.25 -13.74 2.05
CA ILE A 219 -2.64 -12.45 2.34
C ILE A 219 -1.93 -11.88 1.11
N LEU A 220 -1.93 -10.55 0.99
CA LEU A 220 -1.03 -9.80 0.13
C LEU A 220 -0.20 -8.86 1.00
N VAL A 221 1.11 -9.03 1.02
CA VAL A 221 2.04 -8.13 1.69
C VAL A 221 2.48 -7.05 0.71
N LEU A 222 2.29 -5.77 1.06
CA LEU A 222 2.71 -4.64 0.24
C LEU A 222 4.05 -4.09 0.73
N ARG A 223 4.95 -3.83 -0.21
CA ARG A 223 6.22 -3.12 0.03
C ARG A 223 6.51 -2.12 -1.08
N THR A 224 7.41 -1.18 -0.83
CA THR A 224 7.67 -0.09 -1.77
C THR A 224 9.14 0.32 -1.78
N PHE A 225 9.62 0.78 -2.92
CA PHE A 225 10.92 1.44 -3.04
C PHE A 225 10.88 2.95 -2.74
N SER A 226 9.68 3.49 -2.47
CA SER A 226 9.47 4.93 -2.27
C SER A 226 9.99 5.47 -0.94
N LYS A 227 10.19 4.61 0.09
CA LYS A 227 10.48 5.04 1.46
C LYS A 227 11.97 4.94 1.77
N ILE A 228 12.42 3.90 2.46
CA ILE A 228 13.82 3.75 2.90
C ILE A 228 14.82 3.82 1.73
N TYR A 229 14.44 3.33 0.56
CA TYR A 229 15.31 3.30 -0.62
C TYR A 229 15.43 4.66 -1.34
N GLY A 230 14.63 5.68 -0.95
CA GLY A 230 14.70 7.02 -1.54
C GLY A 230 14.27 7.11 -3.00
N LEU A 231 13.49 6.15 -3.51
CA LEU A 231 13.12 6.04 -4.93
C LEU A 231 11.65 6.40 -5.20
N ALA A 232 11.07 7.31 -4.41
CA ALA A 232 9.68 7.72 -4.54
C ALA A 232 9.31 8.20 -5.96
N GLY A 233 10.24 8.89 -6.64
CA GLY A 233 10.05 9.42 -7.99
C GLY A 233 10.01 8.34 -9.09
N LEU A 234 10.55 7.15 -8.85
CA LEU A 234 10.52 6.05 -9.84
C LEU A 234 9.18 5.33 -9.90
N ARG A 235 8.32 5.52 -8.90
CA ARG A 235 7.02 4.86 -8.83
C ARG A 235 7.11 3.34 -8.94
N VAL A 236 7.85 2.71 -8.03
CA VAL A 236 7.99 1.25 -7.98
C VAL A 236 7.56 0.74 -6.60
N GLY A 237 6.65 -0.22 -6.60
CA GLY A 237 6.20 -0.97 -5.44
C GLY A 237 5.78 -2.37 -5.84
N TYR A 238 5.55 -3.22 -4.87
CA TYR A 238 5.24 -4.62 -5.12
C TYR A 238 4.34 -5.22 -4.04
N GLY A 239 3.64 -6.26 -4.44
CA GLY A 239 2.91 -7.16 -3.56
C GLY A 239 3.51 -8.55 -3.58
N ILE A 240 3.49 -9.24 -2.44
CA ILE A 240 3.86 -10.65 -2.31
C ILE A 240 2.71 -11.38 -1.66
N GLY A 241 2.21 -12.41 -2.33
CA GLY A 241 1.08 -13.23 -1.86
C GLY A 241 1.08 -14.63 -2.49
N PRO A 242 0.14 -15.50 -2.14
CA PRO A 242 -0.10 -16.73 -2.86
C PRO A 242 -0.35 -16.46 -4.35
N ALA A 243 0.05 -17.40 -5.22
CA ALA A 243 -0.02 -17.22 -6.68
C ALA A 243 -1.46 -17.09 -7.23
N ASP A 244 -2.46 -17.44 -6.44
CA ASP A 244 -3.88 -17.32 -6.74
C ASP A 244 -4.52 -16.02 -6.22
N VAL A 245 -3.72 -15.15 -5.60
CA VAL A 245 -4.06 -13.81 -5.14
C VAL A 245 -3.40 -12.77 -6.03
#